data_481a11808169413dfed0d8980b2d2450
#
_entry.id   481a11808169413dfed0d8980b2d2450
#
_cell.length_a   1.000
_cell.length_b   1.000
_cell.length_c   1.000
_cell.angle_alpha   90.00
_cell.angle_beta   90.00
_cell.angle_gamma   90.00
#
_symmetry.space_group_name_H-M   'P 1'
#
loop_
_entity.id
_entity.type
_entity.pdbx_description
1 polymer ?
#
loop_
_entity_poly.entity_id
_entity_poly.type
_entity_poly.pdbx_seq_one_letter_code
_entity_poly.pdbx_strand_id
1 'polypeptide(L)'
;MKKALLIIVMLLSSAAVSFAQYATKPTEEVTLDKQFKIAKNTRTAGIVVASTGAAAWLCGSVMCTVAENRYINSHNTSGSVEEIYDLKQEAKKQSNYKTGQAVEISGYVMVLAGAGTIWIGQSKIKKLNNATNATLSYGVNGAGVALALKF
;
A
#
# COMPACT_ATOMS: atom_id res chain seq x y z
N MET A 1 -7.35 -17.44 15.89
CA MET A 1 -7.69 -16.09 15.38
C MET A 1 -6.99 -14.96 16.13
N LYS A 2 -7.01 -14.88 17.47
CA LYS A 2 -6.33 -13.82 18.24
C LYS A 2 -4.83 -13.68 17.94
N LYS A 3 -4.11 -14.79 17.74
CA LYS A 3 -2.66 -14.77 17.45
C LYS A 3 -2.32 -14.21 16.07
N ALA A 4 -3.14 -14.50 15.04
CA ALA A 4 -2.92 -13.96 13.68
C ALA A 4 -3.18 -12.46 13.64
N LEU A 5 -4.22 -11.97 14.34
CA LEU A 5 -4.54 -10.55 14.45
C LEU A 5 -3.41 -9.79 15.15
N LEU A 6 -2.80 -10.39 16.16
CA LEU A 6 -1.69 -9.81 16.92
C LEU A 6 -0.41 -9.68 16.05
N ILE A 7 -0.14 -10.66 15.18
CA ILE A 7 0.99 -10.61 14.23
C ILE A 7 0.76 -9.51 13.19
N ILE A 8 -0.47 -9.38 12.67
CA ILE A 8 -0.81 -8.31 11.69
C ILE A 8 -0.67 -6.93 12.34
N VAL A 9 -1.13 -6.76 13.58
CA VAL A 9 -0.98 -5.49 14.32
C VAL A 9 0.50 -5.19 14.59
N MET A 10 1.32 -6.18 14.95
CA MET A 10 2.77 -5.99 15.14
C MET A 10 3.47 -5.62 13.83
N LEU A 11 3.10 -6.22 12.69
CA LEU A 11 3.66 -5.87 11.38
C LEU A 11 3.25 -4.46 10.95
N LEU A 12 2.01 -4.05 11.19
CA LEU A 12 1.54 -2.70 10.91
C LEU A 12 2.18 -1.66 11.82
N SER A 13 2.39 -1.97 13.10
CA SER A 13 3.05 -1.05 14.04
C SER A 13 4.54 -0.90 13.73
N SER A 14 5.25 -1.96 13.33
CA SER A 14 6.65 -1.88 12.92
C SER A 14 6.85 -1.05 11.66
N ALA A 15 5.93 -1.16 10.69
CA ALA A 15 5.93 -0.31 9.50
C ALA A 15 5.67 1.16 9.87
N ALA A 16 4.71 1.45 10.74
CA ALA A 16 4.39 2.80 11.18
C ALA A 16 5.56 3.46 11.95
N VAL A 17 6.25 2.71 12.82
CA VAL A 17 7.44 3.19 13.55
C VAL A 17 8.58 3.50 12.59
N SER A 18 8.81 2.66 11.58
CA SER A 18 9.82 2.93 10.56
C SER A 18 9.53 4.22 9.78
N PHE A 19 8.26 4.51 9.47
CA PHE A 19 7.86 5.75 8.82
C PHE A 19 8.00 6.97 9.75
N ALA A 20 7.69 6.84 11.04
CA ALA A 20 7.82 7.91 12.01
C ALA A 20 9.29 8.31 12.26
N GLN A 21 10.22 7.37 12.28
CA GLN A 21 11.64 7.64 12.43
C GLN A 21 12.24 8.42 11.24
N TYR A 22 11.69 8.25 10.03
CA TYR A 22 12.09 9.08 8.88
C TYR A 22 11.53 10.51 8.93
N ALA A 23 10.45 10.75 9.68
CA ALA A 23 9.80 12.05 9.77
C ALA A 23 10.40 12.97 10.85
N THR A 24 11.15 12.44 11.82
CA THR A 24 11.56 13.15 13.03
C THR A 24 13.07 13.42 13.16
N LYS A 25 13.88 13.23 12.13
CA LYS A 25 15.29 13.70 12.18
C LYS A 25 15.34 15.21 12.01
N PRO A 26 15.92 15.94 13.01
CA PRO A 26 16.08 17.36 12.91
C PRO A 26 17.11 17.70 11.82
N THR A 27 16.82 18.74 11.15
CA THR A 27 17.49 19.63 10.21
C THR A 27 19.03 19.61 10.24
N GLU A 28 19.67 18.54 9.77
CA GLU A 28 20.92 18.69 9.03
C GLU A 28 20.56 19.22 7.64
N GLU A 29 21.34 20.13 7.07
CA GLU A 29 21.21 20.55 5.66
C GLU A 29 21.28 19.32 4.76
N VAL A 30 20.13 18.67 4.58
CA VAL A 30 19.99 17.50 3.71
C VAL A 30 20.10 18.04 2.30
N THR A 31 21.26 17.83 1.68
CA THR A 31 21.50 18.19 0.29
C THR A 31 20.32 17.74 -0.57
N LEU A 32 19.96 18.55 -1.57
CA LEU A 32 18.85 18.26 -2.50
C LEU A 32 18.90 16.82 -3.01
N ASP A 33 20.08 16.30 -3.27
CA ASP A 33 20.28 14.90 -3.68
C ASP A 33 19.79 13.88 -2.64
N LYS A 34 20.06 14.10 -1.37
CA LYS A 34 19.54 13.22 -0.30
C LYS A 34 18.02 13.28 -0.23
N GLN A 35 17.43 14.47 -0.40
CA GLN A 35 15.96 14.62 -0.41
C GLN A 35 15.31 13.90 -1.59
N PHE A 36 15.90 14.00 -2.78
CA PHE A 36 15.46 13.24 -3.95
C PHE A 36 15.57 11.73 -3.74
N LYS A 37 16.68 11.26 -3.19
CA LYS A 37 16.88 9.83 -2.90
C LYS A 37 15.84 9.31 -1.90
N ILE A 38 15.56 10.07 -0.84
CA ILE A 38 14.52 9.72 0.14
C ILE A 38 13.15 9.68 -0.52
N ALA A 39 12.79 10.68 -1.33
CA ALA A 39 11.50 10.72 -2.01
C ALA A 39 11.32 9.56 -3.01
N LYS A 40 12.36 9.23 -3.78
CA LYS A 40 12.37 8.05 -4.66
C LYS A 40 12.21 6.74 -3.88
N ASN A 41 12.98 6.57 -2.80
CA ASN A 41 12.88 5.39 -1.95
C ASN A 41 11.48 5.24 -1.33
N THR A 42 10.88 6.34 -0.86
CA THR A 42 9.51 6.36 -0.35
C THR A 42 8.51 5.89 -1.41
N ARG A 43 8.62 6.41 -2.65
CA ARG A 43 7.79 5.97 -3.76
C ARG A 43 7.96 4.48 -4.06
N THR A 44 9.21 4.00 -4.15
CA THR A 44 9.51 2.58 -4.42
C THR A 44 8.98 1.68 -3.31
N ALA A 45 9.14 2.06 -2.04
CA ALA A 45 8.57 1.33 -0.92
C ALA A 45 7.05 1.23 -1.02
N GLY A 46 6.37 2.33 -1.39
CA GLY A 46 4.93 2.33 -1.63
C GLY A 46 4.51 1.37 -2.74
N ILE A 47 5.27 1.30 -3.84
CA ILE A 47 5.00 0.36 -4.94
C ILE A 47 5.13 -1.08 -4.45
N VAL A 48 6.18 -1.42 -3.70
CA VAL A 48 6.37 -2.77 -3.15
C VAL A 48 5.24 -3.14 -2.20
N VAL A 49 4.84 -2.25 -1.29
CA VAL A 49 3.72 -2.50 -0.37
C VAL A 49 2.41 -2.69 -1.12
N ALA A 50 2.11 -1.83 -2.11
CA ALA A 50 0.88 -1.94 -2.90
C ALA A 50 0.84 -3.24 -3.71
N SER A 51 1.93 -3.64 -4.36
CA SER A 51 1.99 -4.88 -5.15
C SER A 51 1.85 -6.12 -4.28
N THR A 52 2.51 -6.15 -3.11
CA THR A 52 2.36 -7.24 -2.13
C THR A 52 0.93 -7.31 -1.60
N GLY A 53 0.32 -6.16 -1.32
CA GLY A 53 -1.07 -6.07 -0.90
C GLY A 53 -2.03 -6.59 -1.96
N ALA A 54 -1.82 -6.25 -3.23
CA ALA A 54 -2.63 -6.75 -4.35
C ALA A 54 -2.53 -8.27 -4.49
N ALA A 55 -1.33 -8.84 -4.37
CA ALA A 55 -1.14 -10.29 -4.38
C ALA A 55 -1.86 -10.97 -3.21
N ALA A 56 -1.74 -10.42 -2.01
CA ALA A 56 -2.43 -10.94 -0.82
C ALA A 56 -3.96 -10.87 -0.98
N TRP A 57 -4.49 -9.76 -1.51
CA TRP A 57 -5.91 -9.60 -1.79
C TRP A 57 -6.43 -10.66 -2.75
N LEU A 58 -5.74 -10.89 -3.87
CA LEU A 58 -6.10 -11.92 -4.84
C LEU A 58 -6.02 -13.33 -4.23
N CYS A 59 -4.97 -13.64 -3.48
CA CYS A 59 -4.84 -14.93 -2.78
C CYS A 59 -5.98 -15.15 -1.77
N GLY A 60 -6.34 -14.13 -0.99
CA GLY A 60 -7.44 -14.18 -0.04
C GLY A 60 -8.78 -14.45 -0.72
N SER A 61 -9.06 -13.76 -1.83
CA SER A 61 -10.27 -13.96 -2.64
C SER A 61 -10.37 -15.37 -3.21
N VAL A 62 -9.27 -15.91 -3.76
CA VAL A 62 -9.20 -17.29 -4.24
C VAL A 62 -9.43 -18.29 -3.09
N MET A 63 -8.83 -18.06 -1.92
CA MET A 63 -9.04 -18.92 -0.74
C MET A 63 -10.50 -18.93 -0.30
N CYS A 64 -11.18 -17.79 -0.29
CA CYS A 64 -12.60 -17.71 0.01
C CYS A 64 -13.44 -18.51 -0.99
N THR A 65 -13.19 -18.36 -2.28
CA THR A 65 -13.91 -19.06 -3.34
C THR A 65 -13.68 -20.58 -3.26
N VAL A 66 -12.44 -21.01 -3.03
CA VAL A 66 -12.10 -22.44 -2.89
C VAL A 66 -12.76 -23.04 -1.64
N ALA A 67 -12.76 -22.32 -0.52
CA ALA A 67 -13.40 -22.77 0.71
C ALA A 67 -14.92 -22.92 0.53
N GLU A 68 -15.56 -21.95 -0.13
CA GLU A 68 -16.98 -21.97 -0.46
C GLU A 68 -17.33 -23.17 -1.36
N ASN A 69 -16.60 -23.35 -2.46
CA ASN A 69 -16.83 -24.45 -3.40
C ASN A 69 -16.61 -25.82 -2.76
N ARG A 70 -15.58 -25.97 -1.92
CA ARG A 70 -15.34 -27.23 -1.20
C ARG A 70 -16.48 -27.55 -0.26
N TYR A 71 -17.00 -26.56 0.46
CA TYR A 71 -18.12 -26.73 1.37
C TYR A 71 -19.38 -27.19 0.63
N ILE A 72 -19.74 -26.52 -0.46
CA ILE A 72 -20.90 -26.85 -1.30
C ILE A 72 -20.74 -28.27 -1.86
N ASN A 73 -19.59 -28.60 -2.45
CA ASN A 73 -19.34 -29.90 -3.03
C ASN A 73 -19.37 -31.05 -2.00
N SER A 74 -18.98 -30.79 -0.75
CA SER A 74 -19.01 -31.81 0.32
C SER A 74 -20.43 -32.14 0.78
N HIS A 75 -21.41 -31.29 0.51
CA HIS A 75 -22.82 -31.53 0.85
C HIS A 75 -23.64 -32.14 -0.29
N ASN A 76 -22.98 -32.50 -1.41
CA ASN A 76 -23.52 -33.28 -2.53
C ASN A 76 -24.89 -32.81 -3.03
N THR A 77 -25.05 -31.48 -3.15
CA THR A 77 -26.35 -30.84 -3.40
C THR A 77 -26.65 -30.79 -4.89
N SER A 78 -27.61 -31.63 -5.33
CA SER A 78 -28.40 -31.40 -6.55
C SER A 78 -29.57 -30.44 -6.26
N GLY A 79 -29.36 -29.50 -5.34
CA GLY A 79 -30.41 -28.75 -4.68
C GLY A 79 -30.91 -27.53 -5.46
N SER A 80 -32.02 -27.00 -4.96
CA SER A 80 -32.61 -25.75 -5.40
C SER A 80 -31.64 -24.55 -5.20
N VAL A 81 -31.89 -23.42 -5.87
CA VAL A 81 -31.08 -22.20 -5.73
C VAL A 81 -31.05 -21.70 -4.28
N GLU A 82 -32.14 -21.92 -3.53
CA GLU A 82 -32.25 -21.55 -2.11
C GLU A 82 -31.32 -22.38 -1.23
N GLU A 83 -31.25 -23.70 -1.44
CA GLU A 83 -30.34 -24.57 -0.69
C GLU A 83 -28.86 -24.23 -0.95
N ILE A 84 -28.51 -23.89 -2.18
CA ILE A 84 -27.15 -23.44 -2.53
C ILE A 84 -26.83 -22.10 -1.83
N TYR A 85 -27.81 -21.21 -1.72
CA TYR A 85 -27.61 -19.93 -1.02
C TYR A 85 -27.34 -20.13 0.47
N ASP A 86 -28.11 -20.99 1.12
CA ASP A 86 -27.93 -21.31 2.55
C ASP A 86 -26.57 -21.97 2.82
N LEU A 87 -26.17 -22.92 1.98
CA LEU A 87 -24.84 -23.54 2.06
C LEU A 87 -23.71 -22.52 1.90
N LYS A 88 -23.86 -21.54 1.03
CA LYS A 88 -22.90 -20.43 0.91
C LYS A 88 -22.80 -19.60 2.19
N GLN A 89 -23.93 -19.34 2.85
CA GLN A 89 -23.93 -18.59 4.12
C GLN A 89 -23.25 -19.41 5.25
N GLU A 90 -23.44 -20.73 5.25
CA GLU A 90 -22.77 -21.61 6.20
C GLU A 90 -21.27 -21.75 5.91
N ALA A 91 -20.87 -21.84 4.64
CA ALA A 91 -19.47 -21.86 4.25
C ALA A 91 -18.70 -20.64 4.78
N LYS A 92 -19.32 -19.46 4.80
CA LYS A 92 -18.72 -18.22 5.34
C LYS A 92 -18.43 -18.31 6.85
N LYS A 93 -19.10 -19.18 7.58
CA LYS A 93 -18.83 -19.40 9.01
C LYS A 93 -17.61 -20.30 9.25
N GLN A 94 -17.15 -21.01 8.23
CA GLN A 94 -16.02 -21.93 8.33
C GLN A 94 -14.69 -21.20 8.56
N SER A 95 -13.79 -21.86 9.31
CA SER A 95 -12.46 -21.32 9.65
C SER A 95 -11.63 -20.98 8.41
N ASN A 96 -11.66 -21.82 7.39
CA ASN A 96 -10.89 -21.62 6.15
C ASN A 96 -11.37 -20.40 5.37
N TYR A 97 -12.68 -20.18 5.30
CA TYR A 97 -13.25 -18.97 4.68
C TYR A 97 -12.84 -17.71 5.45
N LYS A 98 -12.96 -17.72 6.78
CA LYS A 98 -12.55 -16.60 7.63
C LYS A 98 -11.07 -16.28 7.51
N THR A 99 -10.22 -17.29 7.32
CA THR A 99 -8.80 -17.08 7.07
C THR A 99 -8.58 -16.40 5.72
N GLY A 100 -9.23 -16.87 4.65
CA GLY A 100 -9.18 -16.22 3.34
C GLY A 100 -9.64 -14.77 3.39
N GLN A 101 -10.76 -14.50 4.06
CA GLN A 101 -11.30 -13.15 4.26
C GLN A 101 -10.32 -12.24 5.04
N ALA A 102 -9.65 -12.76 6.07
CA ALA A 102 -8.65 -11.97 6.81
C ALA A 102 -7.44 -11.62 5.93
N VAL A 103 -6.99 -12.53 5.06
CA VAL A 103 -5.92 -12.27 4.09
C VAL A 103 -6.38 -11.26 3.04
N GLU A 104 -7.59 -11.38 2.53
CA GLU A 104 -8.17 -10.45 1.56
C GLU A 104 -8.25 -9.02 2.12
N ILE A 105 -8.80 -8.85 3.32
CA ILE A 105 -8.92 -7.54 3.97
C ILE A 105 -7.53 -6.94 4.24
N SER A 106 -6.58 -7.74 4.73
CA SER A 106 -5.22 -7.25 5.00
C SER A 106 -4.52 -6.83 3.71
N GLY A 107 -4.70 -7.57 2.62
CA GLY A 107 -4.20 -7.21 1.30
C GLY A 107 -4.77 -5.87 0.81
N TYR A 108 -6.07 -5.66 0.95
CA TYR A 108 -6.73 -4.41 0.59
C TYR A 108 -6.18 -3.20 1.39
N VAL A 109 -6.01 -3.35 2.70
CA VAL A 109 -5.42 -2.30 3.56
C VAL A 109 -3.99 -1.98 3.12
N MET A 110 -3.20 -2.99 2.76
CA MET A 110 -1.84 -2.78 2.25
C MET A 110 -1.82 -2.04 0.91
N VAL A 111 -2.75 -2.31 0.01
CA VAL A 111 -2.89 -1.58 -1.26
C VAL A 111 -3.15 -0.10 -1.00
N LEU A 112 -4.08 0.23 -0.11
CA LEU A 112 -4.40 1.61 0.25
C LEU A 112 -3.21 2.33 0.90
N ALA A 113 -2.53 1.68 1.83
CA ALA A 113 -1.33 2.23 2.48
C ALA A 113 -0.20 2.46 1.48
N GLY A 114 0.03 1.50 0.57
CA GLY A 114 1.02 1.61 -0.50
C GLY A 114 0.70 2.75 -1.46
N ALA A 115 -0.55 2.89 -1.89
CA ALA A 115 -1.00 3.99 -2.74
C ALA A 115 -0.78 5.37 -2.08
N GLY A 116 -1.11 5.51 -0.80
CA GLY A 116 -0.83 6.73 -0.04
C GLY A 116 0.66 7.06 0.03
N THR A 117 1.49 6.04 0.25
CA THR A 117 2.95 6.19 0.29
C THR A 117 3.53 6.61 -1.07
N ILE A 118 3.01 6.05 -2.18
CA ILE A 118 3.39 6.45 -3.54
C ILE A 118 3.04 7.91 -3.77
N TRP A 119 1.84 8.33 -3.39
CA TRP A 119 1.39 9.71 -3.56
C TRP A 119 2.26 10.71 -2.78
N ILE A 120 2.60 10.40 -1.54
CA ILE A 120 3.52 11.21 -0.72
C ILE A 120 4.89 11.32 -1.40
N GLY A 121 5.45 10.19 -1.85
CA GLY A 121 6.74 10.17 -2.55
C GLY A 121 6.72 11.00 -3.82
N GLN A 122 5.69 10.87 -4.64
CA GLN A 122 5.51 11.65 -5.88
C GLN A 122 5.35 13.14 -5.61
N SER A 123 4.55 13.52 -4.61
CA SER A 123 4.34 14.92 -4.23
C SER A 123 5.63 15.59 -3.79
N LYS A 124 6.48 14.86 -3.03
CA LYS A 124 7.81 15.35 -2.64
C LYS A 124 8.73 15.51 -3.85
N ILE A 125 8.78 14.54 -4.77
CA ILE A 125 9.58 14.63 -6.00
C ILE A 125 9.15 15.84 -6.84
N LYS A 126 7.84 16.05 -7.01
CA LYS A 126 7.31 17.19 -7.76
C LYS A 126 7.70 18.52 -7.12
N LYS A 127 7.61 18.65 -5.79
CA LYS A 127 8.04 19.85 -5.07
C LYS A 127 9.54 20.13 -5.23
N LEU A 128 10.37 19.10 -5.14
CA LEU A 128 11.82 19.21 -5.31
C LEU A 128 12.18 19.61 -6.74
N ASN A 129 11.55 19.03 -7.75
CA ASN A 129 11.75 19.39 -9.14
C ASN A 129 11.39 20.87 -9.40
N ASN A 130 10.27 21.33 -8.86
CA ASN A 130 9.86 22.73 -9.00
C ASN A 130 10.86 23.67 -8.31
N ALA A 131 11.36 23.32 -7.13
CA ALA A 131 12.38 24.10 -6.44
C ALA A 131 13.71 24.13 -7.22
N THR A 132 14.12 23.00 -7.79
CA THR A 132 15.34 22.91 -8.62
C THR A 132 15.20 23.72 -9.90
N ASN A 133 14.05 23.68 -10.58
CA ASN A 133 13.79 24.48 -11.77
C ASN A 133 13.76 25.98 -11.46
N ALA A 134 13.25 26.39 -10.30
CA ALA A 134 13.29 27.77 -9.85
C ALA A 134 14.73 28.26 -9.56
N THR A 135 15.60 27.39 -9.03
CA THR A 135 17.00 27.74 -8.75
C THR A 135 17.91 27.71 -9.99
N LEU A 136 17.65 26.85 -10.97
CA LEU A 136 18.38 26.80 -12.25
C LEU A 136 18.06 27.96 -13.20
N SER A 137 17.02 28.73 -12.91
CA SER A 137 16.68 29.95 -13.66
C SER A 137 17.54 31.17 -13.26
N TYR A 138 18.49 31.00 -12.33
CA TYR A 138 19.51 32.00 -12.03
C TYR A 138 20.63 31.89 -13.09
N GLY A 139 20.36 32.40 -14.27
CA GLY A 139 21.37 32.53 -15.32
C GLY A 139 22.09 33.87 -15.17
N VAL A 140 23.40 33.82 -14.96
CA VAL A 140 24.27 34.99 -15.12
C VAL A 140 24.46 35.19 -16.62
N ASN A 141 23.60 35.97 -17.25
CA ASN A 141 23.90 36.53 -18.57
C ASN A 141 24.83 37.74 -18.37
N GLY A 142 25.95 37.82 -19.12
CA GLY A 142 27.08 38.69 -18.91
C GLY A 142 26.85 40.22 -18.79
N ALA A 143 25.64 40.68 -18.54
CA ALA A 143 25.27 42.05 -18.27
C ALA A 143 24.21 42.17 -17.13
N GLY A 144 23.89 41.14 -16.39
CA GLY A 144 22.91 41.21 -15.31
C GLY A 144 22.36 39.85 -14.88
N VAL A 145 21.77 39.78 -13.68
CA VAL A 145 21.08 38.60 -13.17
C VAL A 145 19.67 38.57 -13.76
N ALA A 146 19.42 37.72 -14.74
CA ALA A 146 18.06 37.48 -15.23
C ALA A 146 17.38 36.36 -14.44
N LEU A 147 16.33 36.69 -13.70
CA LEU A 147 15.43 35.72 -13.05
C LEU A 147 14.37 35.31 -14.08
N ALA A 148 14.57 34.18 -14.74
CA ALA A 148 13.53 33.58 -15.56
C ALA A 148 12.73 32.59 -14.72
N LEU A 149 11.60 33.01 -14.16
CA LEU A 149 10.59 32.12 -13.56
C LEU A 149 9.80 31.49 -14.70
N LYS A 150 10.04 30.22 -14.96
CA LYS A 150 9.19 29.40 -15.85
C LYS A 150 8.09 28.79 -15.01
N PHE A 151 6.87 29.29 -15.13
CA PHE A 151 5.67 28.74 -14.53
C PHE A 151 5.18 27.51 -15.26
#